data_690df2236d850efe7721a146c82e6534
#
_entry.id   690df2236d850efe7721a146c82e6534
#
_cell.length_a   1.000
_cell.length_b   1.000
_cell.length_c   1.000
_cell.angle_alpha   90.00
_cell.angle_beta   90.00
_cell.angle_gamma   90.00
#
_symmetry.space_group_name_H-M   'P 1'
#
loop_
_entity.id
_entity.type
_entity.pdbx_description
1 polymer ?
#
loop_
_entity_poly.entity_id
_entity_poly.type
_entity_poly.pdbx_seq_one_letter_code
_entity_poly.pdbx_strand_id
1 'polypeptide(L)'
;MFVSATLPRSTRQVGAWIELELGLVYESRAGLIARLQRLGLEYHKPDIIPRKLNKEKQQAFIESYDNLLNALADNEAVLFVDAVHPTHAARPAGCWAPSCEKLAIEQTSGRQRINIHGAIDLATGQTRMIEVVTVDAVSTIRLLESISALYPMLVLIHVFLDNARYHHAKLVQQWLARPGRRIKLHFIPPYCPHLNPIERLWGLMHRNVTHNKCYATCAQFADATLGFLRETVPRNWADLCDSVTDNFRIINPKDFRVVT
;
A
#
# COMPACT_ATOMS: atom_id res chain seq x y z
N MET A 1 0.47 35.09 -3.07
CA MET A 1 -0.87 34.83 -2.52
C MET A 1 -0.72 34.01 -1.25
N PHE A 2 -1.34 34.40 -0.12
CA PHE A 2 -1.15 33.77 1.22
C PHE A 2 -1.38 32.27 1.24
N VAL A 3 -2.56 31.80 0.80
CA VAL A 3 -2.91 30.38 0.81
C VAL A 3 -1.88 29.51 0.07
N SER A 4 -1.36 30.02 -1.02
CA SER A 4 -0.34 29.30 -1.78
C SER A 4 1.04 29.31 -1.12
N ALA A 5 1.40 30.36 -0.37
CA ALA A 5 2.72 30.46 0.25
C ALA A 5 2.80 29.74 1.60
N THR A 6 1.72 29.77 2.40
CA THR A 6 1.74 29.34 3.81
C THR A 6 1.01 28.03 4.07
N LEU A 7 0.19 27.53 3.10
CA LEU A 7 -0.66 26.33 3.26
C LEU A 7 -1.41 26.29 4.60
N PRO A 8 -2.34 27.22 4.85
CA PRO A 8 -3.03 27.30 6.13
C PRO A 8 -3.84 26.03 6.40
N ARG A 9 -3.68 25.47 7.59
CA ARG A 9 -4.31 24.20 8.01
C ARG A 9 -5.75 24.34 8.51
N SER A 10 -6.24 25.57 8.66
CA SER A 10 -7.58 25.81 9.16
C SER A 10 -8.19 27.08 8.58
N THR A 11 -9.52 27.11 8.53
CA THR A 11 -10.26 28.33 8.18
C THR A 11 -10.01 29.48 9.16
N ARG A 12 -9.68 29.20 10.43
CA ARG A 12 -9.29 30.24 11.42
C ARG A 12 -8.03 30.97 10.98
N GLN A 13 -7.00 30.25 10.48
CA GLN A 13 -5.76 30.87 9.99
C GLN A 13 -6.03 31.75 8.75
N VAL A 14 -6.90 31.28 7.86
CA VAL A 14 -7.28 32.06 6.67
C VAL A 14 -8.08 33.30 7.08
N GLY A 15 -9.05 33.15 7.99
CA GLY A 15 -9.85 34.27 8.50
C GLY A 15 -9.00 35.34 9.17
N ALA A 16 -8.10 34.96 10.06
CA ALA A 16 -7.18 35.88 10.73
C ALA A 16 -6.28 36.65 9.75
N TRP A 17 -5.81 35.98 8.70
CA TRP A 17 -5.04 36.66 7.67
C TRP A 17 -5.90 37.67 6.87
N ILE A 18 -7.13 37.30 6.51
CA ILE A 18 -8.07 38.18 5.79
C ILE A 18 -8.39 39.41 6.64
N GLU A 19 -8.61 39.22 7.92
CA GLU A 19 -8.88 40.30 8.87
C GLU A 19 -7.67 41.27 8.95
N LEU A 20 -6.47 40.72 9.12
CA LEU A 20 -5.24 41.49 9.25
C LEU A 20 -4.90 42.30 7.97
N GLU A 21 -5.01 41.66 6.82
CA GLU A 21 -4.53 42.26 5.56
C GLU A 21 -5.60 43.03 4.78
N LEU A 22 -6.87 42.65 4.97
CA LEU A 22 -7.98 43.22 4.18
C LEU A 22 -9.03 43.92 5.04
N GLY A 23 -8.93 43.84 6.38
CA GLY A 23 -9.90 44.41 7.31
C GLY A 23 -11.28 43.75 7.24
N LEU A 24 -11.39 42.55 6.65
CA LEU A 24 -12.66 41.86 6.46
C LEU A 24 -12.85 40.76 7.50
N VAL A 25 -13.95 40.80 8.22
CA VAL A 25 -14.32 39.75 9.18
C VAL A 25 -15.49 38.94 8.64
N TYR A 26 -15.34 37.60 8.68
CA TYR A 26 -16.42 36.67 8.32
C TYR A 26 -17.23 36.28 9.58
N GLU A 27 -18.50 36.54 9.56
CA GLU A 27 -19.41 36.22 10.68
C GLU A 27 -19.55 34.72 10.93
N SER A 28 -19.35 33.91 9.90
CA SER A 28 -19.43 32.44 10.01
C SER A 28 -18.34 31.70 9.26
N ARG A 29 -17.96 30.52 9.79
CA ARG A 29 -17.05 29.59 9.13
C ARG A 29 -17.60 29.14 7.77
N ALA A 30 -18.91 28.90 7.68
CA ALA A 30 -19.56 28.47 6.44
C ALA A 30 -19.46 29.52 5.34
N GLY A 31 -19.63 30.80 5.67
CA GLY A 31 -19.45 31.90 4.73
C GLY A 31 -18.04 32.00 4.20
N LEU A 32 -17.03 31.84 5.06
CA LEU A 32 -15.63 31.79 4.65
C LEU A 32 -15.33 30.59 3.73
N ILE A 33 -15.81 29.39 4.06
CA ILE A 33 -15.66 28.20 3.23
C ILE A 33 -16.29 28.41 1.86
N ALA A 34 -17.53 28.88 1.80
CA ALA A 34 -18.22 29.16 0.55
C ALA A 34 -17.45 30.20 -0.32
N ARG A 35 -16.81 31.18 0.30
CA ARG A 35 -15.96 32.14 -0.41
C ARG A 35 -14.70 31.48 -0.96
N LEU A 36 -14.03 30.65 -0.17
CA LEU A 36 -12.84 29.91 -0.61
C LEU A 36 -13.16 29.00 -1.81
N GLN A 37 -14.25 28.26 -1.75
CA GLN A 37 -14.72 27.39 -2.85
C GLN A 37 -14.99 28.19 -4.13
N ARG A 38 -15.65 29.33 -4.03
CA ARG A 38 -15.86 30.25 -5.19
C ARG A 38 -14.58 30.79 -5.79
N LEU A 39 -13.49 30.82 -5.01
CA LEU A 39 -12.15 31.19 -5.45
C LEU A 39 -11.34 29.98 -5.95
N GLY A 40 -11.95 28.81 -6.10
CA GLY A 40 -11.30 27.58 -6.54
C GLY A 40 -10.33 26.99 -5.50
N LEU A 41 -10.53 27.30 -4.21
CA LEU A 41 -9.73 26.78 -3.11
C LEU A 41 -10.48 25.67 -2.41
N GLU A 42 -9.84 24.51 -2.29
CA GLU A 42 -10.38 23.33 -1.60
C GLU A 42 -9.46 22.90 -0.44
N TYR A 43 -10.07 22.26 0.55
CA TYR A 43 -9.33 21.69 1.67
C TYR A 43 -9.03 20.22 1.36
N HIS A 44 -7.75 19.92 1.11
CA HIS A 44 -7.30 18.55 0.88
C HIS A 44 -5.96 18.27 1.58
N LYS A 45 -5.68 17.00 1.78
CA LYS A 45 -4.40 16.53 2.30
C LYS A 45 -3.41 16.43 1.13
N PRO A 46 -2.21 17.02 1.25
CA PRO A 46 -1.18 16.85 0.23
C PRO A 46 -0.77 15.39 0.08
N ASP A 47 -0.52 14.95 -1.15
CA ASP A 47 0.08 13.67 -1.45
C ASP A 47 1.57 13.65 -1.13
N ILE A 48 2.07 12.49 -0.74
CA ILE A 48 3.51 12.29 -0.54
C ILE A 48 4.07 11.66 -1.81
N ILE A 49 4.94 12.39 -2.50
CA ILE A 49 5.62 11.88 -3.69
C ILE A 49 7.12 11.70 -3.40
N PRO A 50 7.72 10.57 -3.77
CA PRO A 50 9.16 10.37 -3.62
C PRO A 50 9.96 11.33 -4.52
N ARG A 51 11.00 11.95 -3.97
CA ARG A 51 11.86 12.89 -4.73
C ARG A 51 12.54 12.28 -5.96
N LYS A 52 12.75 10.95 -5.95
CA LYS A 52 13.52 10.23 -6.97
C LYS A 52 12.63 9.46 -7.95
N LEU A 53 11.36 9.83 -8.08
CA LEU A 53 10.49 9.27 -9.10
C LEU A 53 11.03 9.58 -10.49
N ASN A 54 11.02 8.55 -11.35
CA ASN A 54 11.42 8.66 -12.74
C ASN A 54 10.27 8.21 -13.63
N LYS A 55 9.71 9.13 -14.43
CA LYS A 55 8.55 8.89 -15.29
C LYS A 55 8.86 7.85 -16.36
N GLU A 56 10.03 7.93 -16.97
CA GLU A 56 10.44 7.05 -18.07
C GLU A 56 10.59 5.61 -17.59
N LYS A 57 11.13 5.40 -16.37
CA LYS A 57 11.23 4.06 -15.77
C LYS A 57 9.86 3.49 -15.42
N GLN A 58 8.92 4.32 -14.96
CA GLN A 58 7.55 3.88 -14.71
C GLN A 58 6.87 3.44 -16.00
N GLN A 59 6.98 4.26 -17.05
CA GLN A 59 6.42 3.96 -18.37
C GLN A 59 7.00 2.63 -18.92
N ALA A 60 8.32 2.50 -18.93
CA ALA A 60 9.00 1.30 -19.44
C ALA A 60 8.60 0.03 -18.65
N PHE A 61 8.38 0.17 -17.33
CA PHE A 61 7.89 -0.94 -16.51
C PHE A 61 6.47 -1.34 -16.89
N ILE A 62 5.56 -0.38 -17.02
CA ILE A 62 4.15 -0.63 -17.37
C ILE A 62 4.09 -1.30 -18.76
N GLU A 63 4.80 -0.78 -19.75
CA GLU A 63 4.87 -1.38 -21.09
C GLU A 63 5.43 -2.80 -21.07
N SER A 64 6.48 -3.04 -20.28
CA SER A 64 7.05 -4.38 -20.11
C SER A 64 6.08 -5.34 -19.42
N TYR A 65 5.33 -4.87 -18.44
CA TYR A 65 4.30 -5.64 -17.73
C TYR A 65 3.14 -5.99 -18.67
N ASP A 66 2.60 -5.01 -19.40
CA ASP A 66 1.51 -5.21 -20.36
C ASP A 66 1.91 -6.20 -21.47
N ASN A 67 3.14 -6.07 -21.99
CA ASN A 67 3.68 -7.01 -22.97
C ASN A 67 3.81 -8.43 -22.40
N LEU A 68 4.20 -8.57 -21.13
CA LEU A 68 4.26 -9.87 -20.45
C LEU A 68 2.86 -10.47 -20.34
N LEU A 69 1.87 -9.71 -19.88
CA LEU A 69 0.50 -10.19 -19.74
C LEU A 69 -0.11 -10.61 -21.08
N ASN A 70 0.14 -9.84 -22.14
CA ASN A 70 -0.34 -10.17 -23.49
C ASN A 70 0.32 -11.43 -24.08
N ALA A 71 1.49 -11.82 -23.60
CA ALA A 71 2.23 -13.01 -24.03
C ALA A 71 2.17 -14.16 -23.02
N LEU A 72 1.46 -13.99 -21.89
CA LEU A 72 1.41 -14.97 -20.81
C LEU A 72 0.71 -16.25 -21.29
N ALA A 73 1.37 -17.39 -21.09
CA ALA A 73 0.77 -18.68 -21.42
C ALA A 73 -0.13 -19.19 -20.27
N ASP A 74 -1.09 -20.06 -20.59
CA ASP A 74 -2.04 -20.65 -19.60
C ASP A 74 -1.34 -21.44 -18.48
N ASN A 75 -0.11 -21.88 -18.71
CA ASN A 75 0.71 -22.61 -17.74
C ASN A 75 1.75 -21.73 -17.04
N GLU A 76 1.54 -20.44 -17.04
CA GLU A 76 2.34 -19.43 -16.33
C GLU A 76 1.46 -18.64 -15.35
N ALA A 77 2.08 -18.04 -14.34
CA ALA A 77 1.41 -17.16 -13.40
C ALA A 77 2.21 -15.89 -13.10
N VAL A 78 1.52 -14.85 -12.66
CA VAL A 78 2.10 -13.57 -12.24
C VAL A 78 1.74 -13.28 -10.79
N LEU A 79 2.75 -13.10 -9.95
CA LEU A 79 2.55 -12.74 -8.55
C LEU A 79 3.32 -11.46 -8.20
N PHE A 80 2.75 -10.73 -7.25
CA PHE A 80 3.38 -9.55 -6.66
C PHE A 80 3.81 -9.87 -5.23
N VAL A 81 5.04 -9.48 -4.89
CA VAL A 81 5.69 -9.77 -3.61
C VAL A 81 6.08 -8.48 -2.90
N ASP A 82 5.88 -8.46 -1.59
CA ASP A 82 6.33 -7.39 -0.71
C ASP A 82 6.34 -7.86 0.74
N ALA A 83 6.89 -7.04 1.63
CA ALA A 83 6.89 -7.28 3.05
C ALA A 83 6.15 -6.18 3.81
N VAL A 84 5.36 -6.57 4.82
CA VAL A 84 4.65 -5.63 5.68
C VAL A 84 4.96 -5.90 7.15
N HIS A 85 5.00 -4.84 7.94
CA HIS A 85 5.34 -4.89 9.36
C HIS A 85 4.22 -4.28 10.22
N PRO A 86 3.01 -4.88 10.26
CA PRO A 86 1.91 -4.34 11.03
C PRO A 86 2.22 -4.40 12.53
N THR A 87 1.96 -3.29 13.21
CA THR A 87 2.10 -3.18 14.66
C THR A 87 0.84 -3.60 15.38
N HIS A 88 0.98 -4.28 16.52
CA HIS A 88 -0.12 -4.61 17.42
C HIS A 88 -0.63 -3.34 18.11
N ALA A 89 -1.37 -2.55 17.37
CA ALA A 89 -1.98 -1.31 17.83
C ALA A 89 -3.29 -1.06 17.08
N ALA A 90 -4.31 -0.58 17.78
CA ALA A 90 -5.54 -0.15 17.16
C ALA A 90 -5.27 1.09 16.28
N ARG A 91 -5.92 1.15 15.12
CA ARG A 91 -5.90 2.30 14.23
C ARG A 91 -7.28 2.96 14.23
N PRO A 92 -7.47 4.08 14.94
CA PRO A 92 -8.74 4.78 14.90
C PRO A 92 -9.08 5.24 13.47
N ALA A 93 -10.28 4.91 13.03
CA ALA A 93 -10.84 5.34 11.75
C ALA A 93 -12.23 5.90 11.96
N GLY A 94 -12.67 6.83 11.11
CA GLY A 94 -14.02 7.38 11.17
C GLY A 94 -15.07 6.28 11.04
N CYS A 95 -16.09 6.35 11.92
CA CYS A 95 -17.24 5.45 11.91
C CYS A 95 -18.53 6.22 12.22
N TRP A 96 -19.66 5.64 11.83
CA TRP A 96 -20.95 6.17 12.21
C TRP A 96 -21.32 5.69 13.61
N ALA A 97 -21.76 6.64 14.45
CA ALA A 97 -22.21 6.37 15.81
C ALA A 97 -23.29 7.37 16.21
N PRO A 98 -24.12 7.06 17.24
CA PRO A 98 -25.05 8.02 17.81
C PRO A 98 -24.33 9.28 18.28
N SER A 99 -24.92 10.45 18.02
CA SER A 99 -24.29 11.76 18.32
C SER A 99 -24.04 12.00 19.79
N CYS A 100 -24.78 11.30 20.66
CA CYS A 100 -24.64 11.37 22.11
C CYS A 100 -23.55 10.49 22.71
N GLU A 101 -22.95 9.57 21.90
CA GLU A 101 -21.95 8.63 22.37
C GLU A 101 -20.53 9.16 22.17
N LYS A 102 -19.69 8.98 23.19
CA LYS A 102 -18.24 9.20 23.09
C LYS A 102 -17.58 7.85 22.90
N LEU A 103 -17.15 7.55 21.68
CA LEU A 103 -16.46 6.31 21.36
C LEU A 103 -14.98 6.39 21.73
N ALA A 104 -14.46 5.32 22.31
CA ALA A 104 -13.05 5.12 22.57
C ALA A 104 -12.65 3.69 22.19
N ILE A 105 -11.43 3.51 21.77
CA ILE A 105 -10.84 2.19 21.49
C ILE A 105 -9.68 2.02 22.46
N GLU A 106 -9.65 0.89 23.15
CA GLU A 106 -8.49 0.51 23.95
C GLU A 106 -7.26 0.34 23.07
N GLN A 107 -6.14 0.83 23.55
CA GLN A 107 -4.88 0.73 22.82
C GLN A 107 -3.86 -0.03 23.65
N THR A 108 -3.20 -0.98 23.03
CA THR A 108 -2.03 -1.64 23.59
C THR A 108 -0.81 -0.72 23.52
N SER A 109 0.29 -1.08 24.18
CA SER A 109 1.54 -0.29 24.14
C SER A 109 2.14 -0.08 22.73
N GLY A 110 1.65 -0.82 21.74
CA GLY A 110 1.94 -0.63 20.31
C GLY A 110 3.38 -0.92 19.87
N ARG A 111 4.20 -1.53 20.75
CA ARG A 111 5.62 -1.81 20.44
C ARG A 111 5.86 -3.15 19.73
N GLN A 112 4.91 -4.08 19.88
CA GLN A 112 5.01 -5.39 19.22
C GLN A 112 4.54 -5.28 17.78
N ARG A 113 5.25 -5.95 16.89
CA ARG A 113 4.92 -6.05 15.47
C ARG A 113 5.15 -7.47 14.99
N ILE A 114 4.45 -7.85 13.94
CA ILE A 114 4.73 -9.06 13.17
C ILE A 114 5.38 -8.66 11.84
N ASN A 115 6.22 -9.52 11.30
CA ASN A 115 6.81 -9.30 9.98
C ASN A 115 6.22 -10.35 9.05
N ILE A 116 5.54 -9.91 8.02
CA ILE A 116 4.93 -10.77 7.01
C ILE A 116 5.65 -10.53 5.69
N HIS A 117 6.19 -11.58 5.11
CA HIS A 117 6.68 -11.57 3.74
C HIS A 117 5.63 -12.29 2.90
N GLY A 118 5.04 -11.58 1.93
CA GLY A 118 3.83 -12.02 1.26
C GLY A 118 3.88 -11.94 -0.25
N ALA A 119 3.01 -12.74 -0.88
CA ALA A 119 2.76 -12.74 -2.30
C ALA A 119 1.25 -12.81 -2.58
N ILE A 120 0.83 -12.21 -3.69
CA ILE A 120 -0.53 -12.30 -4.22
C ILE A 120 -0.51 -12.53 -5.73
N ASP A 121 -1.38 -13.41 -6.19
CA ASP A 121 -1.76 -13.61 -7.58
C ASP A 121 -3.07 -12.85 -7.83
N LEU A 122 -3.05 -11.85 -8.69
CA LEU A 122 -4.23 -11.02 -8.95
C LEU A 122 -5.29 -11.72 -9.80
N ALA A 123 -4.91 -12.71 -10.60
CA ALA A 123 -5.83 -13.45 -11.44
C ALA A 123 -6.74 -14.37 -10.60
N THR A 124 -6.15 -14.98 -9.55
CA THR A 124 -6.84 -16.02 -8.75
C THR A 124 -7.18 -15.58 -7.33
N GLY A 125 -6.58 -14.48 -6.84
CA GLY A 125 -6.65 -14.04 -5.44
C GLY A 125 -5.87 -14.94 -4.48
N GLN A 126 -5.13 -15.92 -4.98
CA GLN A 126 -4.31 -16.77 -4.15
C GLN A 126 -3.18 -15.99 -3.50
N THR A 127 -2.98 -16.22 -2.22
CA THR A 127 -1.93 -15.57 -1.45
C THR A 127 -0.95 -16.57 -0.85
N ARG A 128 0.28 -16.12 -0.67
CA ARG A 128 1.27 -16.79 0.17
C ARG A 128 1.85 -15.79 1.16
N MET A 129 1.62 -16.06 2.44
CA MET A 129 2.02 -15.18 3.54
C MET A 129 2.84 -15.98 4.52
N ILE A 130 4.09 -15.63 4.71
CA ILE A 130 4.97 -16.24 5.72
C ILE A 130 5.27 -15.20 6.81
N GLU A 131 5.07 -15.61 8.04
CA GLU A 131 5.55 -14.85 9.19
C GLU A 131 7.03 -15.16 9.40
N VAL A 132 7.82 -14.12 9.59
CA VAL A 132 9.27 -14.22 9.71
C VAL A 132 9.80 -13.33 10.83
N VAL A 133 10.90 -13.75 11.44
CA VAL A 133 11.60 -12.89 12.44
C VAL A 133 12.23 -11.69 11.75
N THR A 134 12.82 -11.91 10.58
CA THR A 134 13.48 -10.87 9.76
C THR A 134 13.16 -11.12 8.29
N VAL A 135 12.89 -10.04 7.57
CA VAL A 135 12.78 -10.08 6.11
C VAL A 135 14.19 -9.95 5.53
N ASP A 136 14.67 -11.03 4.91
CA ASP A 136 16.02 -11.17 4.39
C ASP A 136 16.07 -12.13 3.17
N ALA A 137 17.27 -12.48 2.72
CA ALA A 137 17.46 -13.42 1.61
C ALA A 137 16.92 -14.83 1.91
N VAL A 138 16.99 -15.28 3.16
CA VAL A 138 16.50 -16.61 3.57
C VAL A 138 14.97 -16.63 3.54
N SER A 139 14.34 -15.61 4.11
CA SER A 139 12.88 -15.47 4.05
C SER A 139 12.37 -15.30 2.63
N THR A 140 13.12 -14.60 1.76
CA THR A 140 12.81 -14.50 0.34
C THR A 140 12.78 -15.89 -0.32
N ILE A 141 13.81 -16.70 -0.12
CA ILE A 141 13.86 -18.06 -0.67
C ILE A 141 12.68 -18.91 -0.16
N ARG A 142 12.40 -18.86 1.15
CA ARG A 142 11.26 -19.58 1.74
C ARG A 142 9.93 -19.17 1.11
N LEU A 143 9.74 -17.87 0.84
CA LEU A 143 8.56 -17.38 0.16
C LEU A 143 8.48 -17.90 -1.28
N LEU A 144 9.58 -17.83 -2.04
CA LEU A 144 9.66 -18.32 -3.41
C LEU A 144 9.42 -19.85 -3.49
N GLU A 145 9.91 -20.62 -2.52
CA GLU A 145 9.60 -22.05 -2.39
C GLU A 145 8.10 -22.30 -2.13
N SER A 146 7.52 -21.50 -1.24
CA SER A 146 6.08 -21.57 -0.94
C SER A 146 5.22 -21.19 -2.15
N ILE A 147 5.62 -20.20 -2.95
CA ILE A 147 4.97 -19.84 -4.21
C ILE A 147 5.11 -20.99 -5.23
N SER A 148 6.29 -21.55 -5.37
CA SER A 148 6.52 -22.69 -6.27
C SER A 148 5.67 -23.91 -5.91
N ALA A 149 5.46 -24.15 -4.62
CA ALA A 149 4.60 -25.22 -4.12
C ALA A 149 3.10 -24.96 -4.34
N LEU A 150 2.67 -23.69 -4.41
CA LEU A 150 1.29 -23.32 -4.72
C LEU A 150 0.88 -23.76 -6.13
N TYR A 151 1.83 -23.69 -7.08
CA TYR A 151 1.61 -23.95 -8.48
C TYR A 151 2.51 -25.11 -8.99
N PRO A 152 2.27 -26.36 -8.58
CA PRO A 152 3.15 -27.48 -8.91
C PRO A 152 3.17 -27.79 -10.41
N MET A 153 2.11 -27.48 -11.14
CA MET A 153 1.95 -27.79 -12.56
C MET A 153 2.37 -26.67 -13.51
N LEU A 154 2.59 -25.45 -13.03
CA LEU A 154 2.99 -24.35 -13.89
C LEU A 154 4.46 -24.49 -14.33
N VAL A 155 4.73 -24.06 -15.57
CA VAL A 155 6.07 -24.11 -16.17
C VAL A 155 6.91 -22.93 -15.71
N LEU A 156 6.31 -21.75 -15.55
CA LEU A 156 6.99 -20.54 -15.13
C LEU A 156 6.11 -19.68 -14.24
N ILE A 157 6.70 -19.05 -13.24
CA ILE A 157 6.05 -18.13 -12.32
C ILE A 157 6.82 -16.81 -12.35
N HIS A 158 6.18 -15.76 -12.84
CA HIS A 158 6.71 -14.41 -12.86
C HIS A 158 6.44 -13.74 -11.51
N VAL A 159 7.48 -13.29 -10.84
CA VAL A 159 7.38 -12.66 -9.51
C VAL A 159 7.86 -11.23 -9.59
N PHE A 160 6.96 -10.29 -9.38
CA PHE A 160 7.24 -8.85 -9.31
C PHE A 160 7.50 -8.44 -7.86
N LEU A 161 8.60 -7.74 -7.62
CA LEU A 161 9.05 -7.34 -6.28
C LEU A 161 9.86 -6.04 -6.35
N ASP A 162 10.04 -5.40 -5.20
CA ASP A 162 10.84 -4.19 -5.10
C ASP A 162 12.36 -4.45 -5.24
N ASN A 163 13.15 -3.37 -5.22
CA ASN A 163 14.60 -3.43 -5.32
C ASN A 163 15.32 -3.56 -3.96
N ALA A 164 14.69 -4.17 -2.95
CA ALA A 164 15.36 -4.41 -1.68
C ALA A 164 16.63 -5.25 -1.86
N ARG A 165 17.69 -4.88 -1.15
CA ARG A 165 19.02 -5.51 -1.31
C ARG A 165 19.02 -7.02 -1.11
N TYR A 166 18.17 -7.52 -0.25
CA TYR A 166 18.09 -8.95 0.06
C TYR A 166 17.52 -9.77 -1.12
N HIS A 167 16.72 -9.17 -2.01
CA HIS A 167 16.26 -9.82 -3.24
C HIS A 167 17.40 -10.01 -4.25
N HIS A 168 18.39 -9.13 -4.23
CA HIS A 168 19.58 -9.21 -5.08
C HIS A 168 20.73 -10.00 -4.44
N ALA A 169 20.54 -10.57 -3.25
CA ALA A 169 21.59 -11.31 -2.55
C ALA A 169 22.08 -12.52 -3.36
N LYS A 170 23.38 -12.79 -3.28
CA LYS A 170 24.01 -13.96 -3.94
C LYS A 170 23.28 -15.28 -3.62
N LEU A 171 22.79 -15.42 -2.37
CA LEU A 171 22.05 -16.59 -1.95
C LEU A 171 20.77 -16.81 -2.76
N VAL A 172 20.01 -15.74 -3.02
CA VAL A 172 18.78 -15.79 -3.85
C VAL A 172 19.14 -16.13 -5.30
N GLN A 173 20.17 -15.48 -5.87
CA GLN A 173 20.63 -15.74 -7.23
C GLN A 173 21.11 -17.20 -7.41
N GLN A 174 21.89 -17.72 -6.45
CA GLN A 174 22.34 -19.11 -6.44
C GLN A 174 21.16 -20.08 -6.34
N TRP A 175 20.16 -19.73 -5.54
CA TRP A 175 18.96 -20.56 -5.43
C TRP A 175 18.17 -20.57 -6.75
N LEU A 176 17.99 -19.42 -7.40
CA LEU A 176 17.30 -19.32 -8.70
C LEU A 176 18.05 -20.04 -9.82
N ALA A 177 19.37 -20.07 -9.78
CA ALA A 177 20.20 -20.74 -10.79
C ALA A 177 20.18 -22.29 -10.70
N ARG A 178 19.59 -22.87 -9.66
CA ARG A 178 19.51 -24.33 -9.52
C ARG A 178 18.54 -24.92 -10.55
N PRO A 179 18.85 -26.10 -11.11
CA PRO A 179 17.94 -26.80 -12.03
C PRO A 179 16.54 -27.01 -11.42
N GLY A 180 15.51 -26.94 -12.25
CA GLY A 180 14.13 -27.16 -11.84
C GLY A 180 13.46 -25.96 -11.15
N ARG A 181 14.11 -24.80 -11.04
CA ARG A 181 13.47 -23.57 -10.59
C ARG A 181 12.61 -22.99 -11.71
N ARG A 182 11.37 -22.64 -11.35
CA ARG A 182 10.33 -22.16 -12.27
C ARG A 182 9.95 -20.72 -11.97
N ILE A 183 10.84 -19.94 -11.34
CA ILE A 183 10.59 -18.56 -10.91
C ILE A 183 11.49 -17.62 -11.68
N LYS A 184 10.89 -16.56 -12.23
CA LYS A 184 11.57 -15.43 -12.85
C LYS A 184 11.24 -14.16 -12.10
N LEU A 185 12.26 -13.49 -11.56
CA LEU A 185 12.09 -12.24 -10.84
C LEU A 185 12.04 -11.05 -11.80
N HIS A 186 11.11 -10.12 -11.53
CA HIS A 186 10.95 -8.84 -12.19
C HIS A 186 10.99 -7.72 -11.16
N PHE A 187 11.83 -6.72 -11.36
CA PHE A 187 12.02 -5.67 -10.39
C PHE A 187 11.20 -4.44 -10.74
N ILE A 188 10.36 -4.00 -9.79
CA ILE A 188 9.58 -2.77 -9.89
C ILE A 188 10.55 -1.58 -9.79
N PRO A 189 10.35 -0.49 -10.56
CA PRO A 189 11.22 0.67 -10.48
C PRO A 189 11.37 1.20 -9.04
N PRO A 190 12.56 1.64 -8.63
CA PRO A 190 12.77 2.17 -7.29
C PRO A 190 11.84 3.36 -6.99
N TYR A 191 11.40 3.46 -5.74
CA TYR A 191 10.51 4.52 -5.25
C TYR A 191 9.11 4.53 -5.88
N CYS A 192 8.65 3.40 -6.43
CA CYS A 192 7.35 3.27 -7.07
C CYS A 192 6.45 2.23 -6.37
N PRO A 193 6.12 2.36 -5.07
CA PRO A 193 5.24 1.41 -4.38
C PRO A 193 3.84 1.35 -5.02
N HIS A 194 3.38 2.43 -5.65
CA HIS A 194 2.11 2.48 -6.36
C HIS A 194 2.03 1.54 -7.57
N LEU A 195 3.17 1.04 -8.07
CA LEU A 195 3.27 0.01 -9.09
C LEU A 195 3.36 -1.41 -8.51
N ASN A 196 3.20 -1.58 -7.21
CA ASN A 196 3.10 -2.88 -6.56
C ASN A 196 1.68 -3.08 -6.00
N PRO A 197 0.82 -3.86 -6.64
CA PRO A 197 -0.57 -4.07 -6.19
C PRO A 197 -0.70 -4.64 -4.78
N ILE A 198 0.27 -5.39 -4.29
CA ILE A 198 0.24 -5.94 -2.94
C ILE A 198 0.20 -4.85 -1.85
N GLU A 199 0.65 -3.63 -2.14
CA GLU A 199 0.51 -2.48 -1.25
C GLU A 199 -0.97 -2.13 -1.00
N ARG A 200 -1.83 -2.34 -1.99
CA ARG A 200 -3.28 -2.19 -1.85
C ARG A 200 -3.87 -3.29 -0.98
N LEU A 201 -3.32 -4.50 -1.05
CA LEU A 201 -3.69 -5.60 -0.16
C LEU A 201 -3.34 -5.28 1.30
N TRP A 202 -2.19 -4.66 1.56
CA TRP A 202 -1.84 -4.18 2.91
C TRP A 202 -2.83 -3.12 3.41
N GLY A 203 -3.24 -2.21 2.56
CA GLY A 203 -4.30 -1.25 2.86
C GLY A 203 -5.63 -1.91 3.19
N LEU A 204 -6.02 -2.94 2.43
CA LEU A 204 -7.22 -3.73 2.65
C LEU A 204 -7.14 -4.50 3.99
N MET A 205 -6.02 -5.13 4.28
CA MET A 205 -5.75 -5.79 5.57
C MET A 205 -5.94 -4.78 6.73
N HIS A 206 -5.36 -3.59 6.64
CA HIS A 206 -5.51 -2.60 7.70
C HIS A 206 -6.96 -2.19 7.92
N ARG A 207 -7.73 -1.97 6.85
CA ARG A 207 -9.16 -1.65 6.96
C ARG A 207 -9.96 -2.75 7.65
N ASN A 208 -9.63 -4.00 7.40
CA ASN A 208 -10.40 -5.14 7.89
C ASN A 208 -9.92 -5.67 9.25
N VAL A 209 -8.64 -5.51 9.58
CA VAL A 209 -8.03 -6.10 10.77
C VAL A 209 -7.70 -5.08 11.86
N THR A 210 -7.18 -3.90 11.49
CA THR A 210 -6.67 -2.96 12.49
C THR A 210 -7.55 -1.73 12.73
N HIS A 211 -8.40 -1.34 11.76
CA HIS A 211 -9.26 -0.18 11.95
C HIS A 211 -10.34 -0.48 13.00
N ASN A 212 -10.38 0.34 14.04
CA ASN A 212 -11.34 0.28 15.15
C ASN A 212 -11.38 -1.09 15.86
N LYS A 213 -10.30 -1.86 15.81
CA LYS A 213 -10.18 -3.15 16.48
C LYS A 213 -8.98 -3.17 17.41
N CYS A 214 -9.18 -3.68 18.61
CA CYS A 214 -8.14 -3.96 19.59
C CYS A 214 -8.07 -5.47 19.85
N TYR A 215 -6.87 -6.03 19.88
CA TYR A 215 -6.62 -7.43 20.21
C TYR A 215 -5.93 -7.51 21.55
N ALA A 216 -6.38 -8.41 22.42
CA ALA A 216 -5.83 -8.54 23.76
C ALA A 216 -4.36 -8.97 23.75
N THR A 217 -3.95 -9.80 22.78
CA THR A 217 -2.57 -10.29 22.66
C THR A 217 -2.02 -10.11 21.24
N CYS A 218 -0.68 -10.05 21.13
CA CYS A 218 0.00 -10.02 19.83
C CYS A 218 -0.27 -11.30 19.02
N ALA A 219 -0.45 -12.46 19.68
CA ALA A 219 -0.81 -13.71 19.02
C ALA A 219 -2.18 -13.62 18.33
N GLN A 220 -3.21 -13.14 19.04
CA GLN A 220 -4.53 -12.92 18.44
C GLN A 220 -4.49 -11.93 17.28
N PHE A 221 -3.68 -10.88 17.39
CA PHE A 221 -3.46 -9.93 16.31
C PHE A 221 -2.79 -10.60 15.10
N ALA A 222 -1.78 -11.44 15.33
CA ALA A 222 -1.10 -12.19 14.27
C ALA A 222 -2.06 -13.16 13.58
N ASP A 223 -2.84 -13.93 14.36
CA ASP A 223 -3.81 -14.89 13.85
C ASP A 223 -4.89 -14.20 13.00
N ALA A 224 -5.44 -13.08 13.49
CA ALA A 224 -6.43 -12.31 12.74
C ALA A 224 -5.84 -11.75 11.43
N THR A 225 -4.61 -11.25 11.46
CA THR A 225 -3.92 -10.70 10.29
C THR A 225 -3.62 -11.80 9.26
N LEU A 226 -3.04 -12.91 9.69
CA LEU A 226 -2.68 -14.01 8.80
C LEU A 226 -3.93 -14.76 8.31
N GLY A 227 -4.95 -14.94 9.13
CA GLY A 227 -6.23 -15.53 8.75
C GLY A 227 -6.94 -14.69 7.69
N PHE A 228 -6.95 -13.35 7.85
CA PHE A 228 -7.48 -12.45 6.81
C PHE A 228 -6.73 -12.63 5.48
N LEU A 229 -5.41 -12.58 5.52
CA LEU A 229 -4.58 -12.63 4.32
C LEU A 229 -4.56 -14.01 3.64
N ARG A 230 -4.53 -15.10 4.41
CA ARG A 230 -4.38 -16.48 3.89
C ARG A 230 -5.70 -17.13 3.51
N GLU A 231 -6.80 -16.76 4.17
CA GLU A 231 -8.08 -17.44 4.04
C GLU A 231 -9.18 -16.52 3.53
N THR A 232 -9.37 -15.35 4.18
CA THR A 232 -10.47 -14.44 3.83
C THR A 232 -10.28 -13.85 2.45
N VAL A 233 -9.06 -13.40 2.10
CA VAL A 233 -8.77 -12.81 0.79
C VAL A 233 -9.00 -13.80 -0.34
N PRO A 234 -8.41 -15.01 -0.37
CA PRO A 234 -8.66 -15.97 -1.45
C PRO A 234 -10.12 -16.41 -1.55
N ARG A 235 -10.80 -16.61 -0.40
CA ARG A 235 -12.20 -17.06 -0.38
C ARG A 235 -13.17 -16.03 -0.93
N ASN A 236 -12.90 -14.74 -0.69
CA ASN A 236 -13.78 -13.64 -1.08
C ASN A 236 -13.17 -12.79 -2.23
N TRP A 237 -12.31 -13.39 -3.04
CA TRP A 237 -11.58 -12.64 -4.06
C TRP A 237 -12.50 -11.93 -5.05
N ALA A 238 -13.60 -12.54 -5.44
CA ALA A 238 -14.58 -11.93 -6.33
C ALA A 238 -15.10 -10.57 -5.85
N ASP A 239 -15.24 -10.39 -4.52
CA ASP A 239 -15.70 -9.13 -3.92
C ASP A 239 -14.55 -8.14 -3.64
N LEU A 240 -13.31 -8.63 -3.61
CA LEU A 240 -12.13 -7.85 -3.18
C LEU A 240 -11.22 -7.44 -4.35
N CYS A 241 -11.31 -8.11 -5.49
CA CYS A 241 -10.42 -7.89 -6.63
C CYS A 241 -10.36 -6.44 -7.10
N ASP A 242 -11.49 -5.73 -7.11
CA ASP A 242 -11.55 -4.31 -7.49
C ASP A 242 -10.78 -3.37 -6.53
N SER A 243 -10.49 -3.86 -5.31
CA SER A 243 -9.70 -3.12 -4.33
C SER A 243 -8.19 -3.35 -4.46
N VAL A 244 -7.77 -4.39 -5.17
CA VAL A 244 -6.37 -4.79 -5.32
C VAL A 244 -6.07 -5.03 -6.81
N THR A 245 -6.01 -3.95 -7.56
CA THR A 245 -5.85 -3.98 -9.02
C THR A 245 -4.42 -3.63 -9.45
N ASP A 246 -4.07 -3.97 -10.67
CA ASP A 246 -2.86 -3.55 -11.39
C ASP A 246 -3.11 -2.34 -12.31
N ASN A 247 -4.17 -1.58 -12.06
CA ASN A 247 -4.44 -0.30 -12.76
C ASN A 247 -3.34 0.71 -12.43
N PHE A 248 -2.20 0.56 -13.09
CA PHE A 248 -1.02 1.38 -12.87
C PHE A 248 -1.22 2.80 -13.39
N ARG A 249 -0.71 3.77 -12.63
CA ARG A 249 -0.69 5.18 -13.03
C ARG A 249 0.73 5.69 -12.96
N ILE A 250 1.11 6.47 -13.95
CA ILE A 250 2.38 7.18 -13.94
C ILE A 250 2.22 8.41 -13.05
N ILE A 251 3.07 8.52 -12.05
CA ILE A 251 3.18 9.71 -11.22
C ILE A 251 4.34 10.56 -11.75
N ASN A 252 4.02 11.73 -12.29
CA ASN A 252 5.04 12.68 -12.73
C ASN A 252 5.18 13.75 -11.64
N PRO A 253 6.36 13.88 -11.00
CA PRO A 253 6.57 14.92 -9.97
C PRO A 253 6.33 16.35 -10.46
N LYS A 254 6.40 16.60 -11.76
CA LYS A 254 6.14 17.93 -12.36
C LYS A 254 4.66 18.32 -12.33
N ASP A 255 3.76 17.36 -12.19
CA ASP A 255 2.31 17.59 -12.10
C ASP A 255 1.90 18.06 -10.70
N PHE A 256 2.82 18.00 -9.74
CA PHE A 256 2.60 18.39 -8.36
C PHE A 256 3.37 19.65 -8.01
N ARG A 257 2.73 20.55 -7.31
CA ARG A 257 3.42 21.62 -6.65
C ARG A 257 4.08 21.09 -5.38
N VAL A 258 5.39 20.89 -5.42
CA VAL A 258 6.16 20.46 -4.23
C VAL A 258 6.26 21.64 -3.26
N VAL A 259 5.84 21.40 -2.03
CA VAL A 259 5.95 22.34 -0.92
C VAL A 259 7.23 21.99 -0.17
N THR A 260 8.12 22.96 -0.07
CA THR A 260 9.41 22.85 0.66
C THR A 260 9.30 23.51 2.03
#